data_0b79a14709b11a584ed5930a9d3b865f
#
_entry.id   0b79a14709b11a584ed5930a9d3b865f
#
_cell.length_a   1.000
_cell.length_b   1.000
_cell.length_c   1.000
_cell.angle_alpha   90.00
_cell.angle_beta   90.00
_cell.angle_gamma   90.00
#
_symmetry.space_group_name_H-M   'P 1'
#
loop_
_entity.id
_entity.type
_entity.pdbx_description
1 polymer ?
#
loop_
_entity_poly.entity_id
_entity_poly.type
_entity_poly.pdbx_seq_one_letter_code
_entity_poly.pdbx_strand_id
1 'polypeptide(L)'
;MNMFSMRIKQISLLLFSVIISSVAFLQMFLRVNGFIPADYVGMFALTTALYLVLWGVLIVKKPYSSQVILPCILLLTAIGTVMIARIDKQHNTNVAMKQLIWVCVALVLSIIFVMVLEDYRILRRFSYVSMVIGLVLLLSPMLPIVGKEIGGARIWIGFGNHTIQPGEFAKLFLAFFFAAYLFDHRDRLAVGGTKILGVHLPRFKDMAPIAIVWVASMCVLVVQHDLGTSLMFFAMFVSMLYVSTGRKGWLAIGFIAFMIGCLVAVKLFAHVQYRVDAWLNPYDPVIYNRFPGGSAQIVTGLFGLAAGGITGTGLGQGHPSLTPLANSDFIYASVGEELGLTGLFIVLMLYMIIIASGMITAMKIKDGFGKLLASGLVFTMAFQVFTVVGGITLVIPLTGLTMPYMAAGGSSLVANYLLAAILIVISNAANKPEAVVTSDTFQYEALAALRERELKERENNSSNLKEDGGEFNE
;
A
#
# COMPACT_ATOMS: atom_id res chain seq x y z
N MET A 1 -3.19 1.62 -33.25
CA MET A 1 -1.87 1.43 -32.61
C MET A 1 -1.91 0.07 -31.92
N ASN A 2 -0.97 -0.83 -32.17
CA ASN A 2 -0.99 -2.20 -31.62
C ASN A 2 -0.87 -2.14 -30.09
N MET A 3 -1.66 -2.90 -29.33
CA MET A 3 -1.63 -2.92 -27.85
C MET A 3 -0.21 -3.18 -27.30
N PHE A 4 0.59 -3.94 -28.03
CA PHE A 4 1.98 -4.19 -27.69
C PHE A 4 2.85 -2.91 -27.77
N SER A 5 2.68 -2.08 -28.82
CA SER A 5 3.44 -0.84 -28.98
C SER A 5 3.14 0.19 -27.88
N MET A 6 1.94 0.15 -27.28
CA MET A 6 1.57 1.02 -26.17
C MET A 6 2.36 0.70 -24.90
N ARG A 7 2.92 -0.52 -24.75
CA ARG A 7 3.61 -0.97 -23.55
C ARG A 7 5.12 -1.22 -23.73
N ILE A 8 5.70 -0.76 -24.85
CA ILE A 8 7.15 -0.86 -25.10
C ILE A 8 7.97 -0.21 -23.98
N LYS A 9 7.54 0.95 -23.48
CA LYS A 9 8.22 1.62 -22.36
C LYS A 9 8.26 0.74 -21.11
N GLN A 10 7.19 0.06 -20.78
CA GLN A 10 7.12 -0.79 -19.60
C GLN A 10 8.04 -2.00 -19.71
N ILE A 11 8.05 -2.68 -20.86
CA ILE A 11 8.97 -3.83 -21.03
C ILE A 11 10.42 -3.41 -21.02
N SER A 12 10.77 -2.26 -21.63
CA SER A 12 12.13 -1.73 -21.58
C SER A 12 12.57 -1.43 -20.15
N LEU A 13 11.72 -0.81 -19.35
CA LEU A 13 11.98 -0.55 -17.93
C LEU A 13 12.07 -1.84 -17.10
N LEU A 14 11.21 -2.84 -17.37
CA LEU A 14 11.29 -4.14 -16.73
C LEU A 14 12.59 -4.87 -17.05
N LEU A 15 12.99 -4.93 -18.33
CA LEU A 15 14.25 -5.55 -18.74
C LEU A 15 15.44 -4.85 -18.10
N PHE A 16 15.46 -3.52 -18.09
CA PHE A 16 16.50 -2.74 -17.41
C PHE A 16 16.53 -3.06 -15.89
N SER A 17 15.37 -3.15 -15.25
CA SER A 17 15.27 -3.53 -13.83
C SER A 17 15.78 -4.94 -13.57
N VAL A 18 15.48 -5.90 -14.45
CA VAL A 18 15.98 -7.28 -14.36
C VAL A 18 17.48 -7.33 -14.51
N ILE A 19 18.06 -6.56 -15.46
CA ILE A 19 19.52 -6.50 -15.67
C ILE A 19 20.20 -5.95 -14.42
N ILE A 20 19.75 -4.83 -13.87
CA ILE A 20 20.30 -4.25 -12.63
C ILE A 20 20.22 -5.24 -11.48
N SER A 21 19.05 -5.88 -11.30
CA SER A 21 18.84 -6.87 -10.25
C SER A 21 19.77 -8.07 -10.41
N SER A 22 19.93 -8.58 -11.64
CA SER A 22 20.83 -9.71 -11.94
C SER A 22 22.29 -9.36 -11.62
N VAL A 23 22.73 -8.16 -11.99
CA VAL A 23 24.10 -7.68 -11.70
C VAL A 23 24.30 -7.55 -10.19
N ALA A 24 23.34 -7.00 -9.46
CA ALA A 24 23.42 -6.88 -8.00
C ALA A 24 23.49 -8.25 -7.31
N PHE A 25 22.63 -9.21 -7.69
CA PHE A 25 22.69 -10.60 -7.18
C PHE A 25 24.04 -11.25 -7.51
N LEU A 26 24.48 -11.16 -8.75
CA LEU A 26 25.77 -11.73 -9.19
C LEU A 26 26.93 -11.16 -8.37
N GLN A 27 27.02 -9.84 -8.25
CA GLN A 27 28.06 -9.16 -7.50
C GLN A 27 28.07 -9.56 -6.04
N MET A 28 26.90 -9.58 -5.39
CA MET A 28 26.78 -9.94 -3.99
C MET A 28 27.21 -11.39 -3.74
N PHE A 29 26.67 -12.38 -4.49
CA PHE A 29 27.00 -13.78 -4.28
C PHE A 29 28.45 -14.11 -4.61
N LEU A 30 29.02 -13.56 -5.70
CA LEU A 30 30.43 -13.78 -6.04
C LEU A 30 31.38 -13.22 -4.97
N ARG A 31 31.07 -12.06 -4.40
CA ARG A 31 31.91 -11.46 -3.35
C ARG A 31 31.80 -12.19 -2.02
N VAL A 32 30.59 -12.60 -1.64
CA VAL A 32 30.32 -13.14 -0.30
C VAL A 32 30.53 -14.65 -0.26
N ASN A 33 30.17 -15.39 -1.31
CA ASN A 33 30.21 -16.84 -1.36
C ASN A 33 31.32 -17.39 -2.27
N GLY A 34 31.81 -16.57 -3.22
CA GLY A 34 32.70 -17.04 -4.30
C GLY A 34 31.97 -17.81 -5.41
N PHE A 35 30.70 -18.15 -5.24
CA PHE A 35 29.86 -18.84 -6.22
C PHE A 35 28.39 -18.44 -6.04
N ILE A 36 27.56 -18.71 -7.05
CA ILE A 36 26.12 -18.45 -7.00
C ILE A 36 25.39 -19.75 -6.69
N PRO A 37 24.63 -19.84 -5.59
CA PRO A 37 23.83 -21.03 -5.29
C PRO A 37 22.74 -21.25 -6.35
N ALA A 38 22.63 -22.48 -6.87
CA ALA A 38 21.67 -22.82 -7.94
C ALA A 38 20.21 -22.54 -7.55
N ASP A 39 19.86 -22.75 -6.29
CA ASP A 39 18.51 -22.50 -5.75
C ASP A 39 18.10 -21.03 -5.90
N TYR A 40 19.02 -20.09 -5.65
CA TYR A 40 18.77 -18.67 -5.84
C TYR A 40 18.62 -18.30 -7.31
N VAL A 41 19.40 -18.92 -8.22
CA VAL A 41 19.24 -18.70 -9.66
C VAL A 41 17.86 -19.16 -10.12
N GLY A 42 17.42 -20.35 -9.69
CA GLY A 42 16.10 -20.88 -10.02
C GLY A 42 14.96 -19.99 -9.53
N MET A 43 15.04 -19.53 -8.27
CA MET A 43 14.02 -18.65 -7.69
C MET A 43 14.01 -17.25 -8.34
N PHE A 44 15.18 -16.71 -8.66
CA PHE A 44 15.28 -15.44 -9.39
C PHE A 44 14.69 -15.53 -10.80
N ALA A 45 14.97 -16.63 -11.52
CA ALA A 45 14.37 -16.90 -12.83
C ALA A 45 12.84 -17.03 -12.74
N LEU A 46 12.33 -17.76 -11.73
CA LEU A 46 10.90 -17.92 -11.50
C LEU A 46 10.22 -16.58 -11.19
N THR A 47 10.79 -15.77 -10.30
CA THR A 47 10.23 -14.43 -9.99
C THR A 47 10.22 -13.54 -11.22
N THR A 48 11.29 -13.55 -12.01
CA THR A 48 11.37 -12.78 -13.27
C THR A 48 10.31 -13.25 -14.27
N ALA A 49 10.12 -14.56 -14.41
CA ALA A 49 9.08 -15.11 -15.28
C ALA A 49 7.68 -14.67 -14.84
N LEU A 50 7.39 -14.67 -13.52
CA LEU A 50 6.10 -14.19 -13.00
C LEU A 50 5.88 -12.69 -13.25
N TYR A 51 6.91 -11.85 -13.17
CA TYR A 51 6.80 -10.44 -13.57
C TYR A 51 6.46 -10.28 -15.06
N LEU A 52 7.07 -11.11 -15.93
CA LEU A 52 6.77 -11.11 -17.37
C LEU A 52 5.35 -11.61 -17.64
N VAL A 53 4.88 -12.62 -16.90
CA VAL A 53 3.48 -13.09 -16.97
C VAL A 53 2.52 -11.98 -16.55
N LEU A 54 2.79 -11.31 -15.42
CA LEU A 54 1.97 -10.17 -14.98
C LEU A 54 1.96 -9.05 -16.02
N TRP A 55 3.11 -8.72 -16.61
CA TRP A 55 3.18 -7.76 -17.71
C TRP A 55 2.32 -8.19 -18.92
N GLY A 56 2.38 -9.47 -19.30
CA GLY A 56 1.53 -10.03 -20.38
C GLY A 56 0.04 -9.92 -20.07
N VAL A 57 -0.36 -10.21 -18.83
CA VAL A 57 -1.76 -10.05 -18.37
C VAL A 57 -2.17 -8.56 -18.44
N LEU A 58 -1.29 -7.64 -18.07
CA LEU A 58 -1.56 -6.20 -18.15
C LEU A 58 -1.74 -5.71 -19.58
N ILE A 59 -1.04 -6.27 -20.58
CA ILE A 59 -1.24 -5.93 -21.99
C ILE A 59 -2.68 -6.27 -22.40
N VAL A 60 -3.15 -7.46 -22.03
CA VAL A 60 -4.46 -7.98 -22.49
C VAL A 60 -5.61 -7.37 -21.69
N LYS A 61 -5.51 -7.35 -20.37
CA LYS A 61 -6.61 -6.98 -19.48
C LYS A 61 -6.64 -5.50 -19.09
N LYS A 62 -5.49 -4.85 -18.99
CA LYS A 62 -5.36 -3.47 -18.48
C LYS A 62 -4.39 -2.63 -19.33
N PRO A 63 -4.66 -2.46 -20.64
CA PRO A 63 -3.72 -1.86 -21.60
C PRO A 63 -3.35 -0.39 -21.29
N TYR A 64 -4.20 0.35 -20.62
CA TYR A 64 -4.00 1.78 -20.29
C TYR A 64 -3.42 2.01 -18.88
N SER A 65 -3.10 0.96 -18.12
CA SER A 65 -2.57 1.11 -16.77
C SER A 65 -1.16 1.73 -16.77
N SER A 66 -0.77 2.31 -15.61
CA SER A 66 0.55 2.89 -15.39
C SER A 66 1.68 1.93 -15.76
N GLN A 67 2.69 2.44 -16.48
CA GLN A 67 3.80 1.63 -16.97
C GLN A 67 5.01 1.64 -16.03
N VAL A 68 5.05 2.55 -15.05
CA VAL A 68 6.21 2.74 -14.17
C VAL A 68 6.10 2.01 -12.83
N ILE A 69 4.88 1.73 -12.36
CA ILE A 69 4.66 1.11 -11.03
C ILE A 69 5.35 -0.25 -10.94
N LEU A 70 5.12 -1.14 -11.91
CA LEU A 70 5.62 -2.52 -11.88
C LEU A 70 7.16 -2.61 -11.94
N PRO A 71 7.88 -1.88 -12.82
CA PRO A 71 9.34 -1.86 -12.81
C PRO A 71 9.96 -1.31 -11.52
N CYS A 72 9.37 -0.26 -10.94
CA CYS A 72 9.86 0.29 -9.67
C CYS A 72 9.70 -0.71 -8.51
N ILE A 73 8.58 -1.44 -8.46
CA ILE A 73 8.36 -2.49 -7.44
C ILE A 73 9.39 -3.61 -7.62
N LEU A 74 9.65 -4.04 -8.86
CA LEU A 74 10.67 -5.06 -9.13
C LEU A 74 12.04 -4.64 -8.58
N LEU A 75 12.48 -3.42 -8.86
CA LEU A 75 13.77 -2.90 -8.37
C LEU A 75 13.82 -2.82 -6.84
N LEU A 76 12.79 -2.28 -6.20
CA LEU A 76 12.72 -2.20 -4.74
C LEU A 76 12.78 -3.59 -4.10
N THR A 77 12.00 -4.54 -4.64
CA THR A 77 11.98 -5.92 -4.15
C THR A 77 13.33 -6.61 -4.35
N ALA A 78 13.98 -6.38 -5.48
CA ALA A 78 15.29 -6.95 -5.78
C ALA A 78 16.38 -6.38 -4.85
N ILE A 79 16.45 -5.05 -4.67
CA ILE A 79 17.39 -4.40 -3.75
C ILE A 79 17.18 -4.96 -2.32
N GLY A 80 15.93 -5.01 -1.86
CA GLY A 80 15.61 -5.57 -0.55
C GLY A 80 16.05 -7.04 -0.41
N THR A 81 15.75 -7.88 -1.40
CA THR A 81 16.11 -9.31 -1.37
C THR A 81 17.63 -9.53 -1.41
N VAL A 82 18.37 -8.74 -2.18
CA VAL A 82 19.85 -8.77 -2.23
C VAL A 82 20.41 -8.43 -0.85
N MET A 83 19.90 -7.39 -0.19
CA MET A 83 20.34 -6.99 1.16
C MET A 83 19.98 -8.05 2.22
N ILE A 84 18.78 -8.63 2.14
CA ILE A 84 18.40 -9.73 3.04
C ILE A 84 19.33 -10.93 2.84
N ALA A 85 19.63 -11.33 1.60
CA ALA A 85 20.55 -12.43 1.30
C ALA A 85 21.98 -12.15 1.81
N ARG A 86 22.39 -10.89 1.77
CA ARG A 86 23.66 -10.42 2.33
C ARG A 86 23.72 -10.62 3.86
N ILE A 87 22.63 -10.24 4.56
CA ILE A 87 22.51 -10.37 6.01
C ILE A 87 22.38 -11.83 6.42
N ASP A 88 21.61 -12.64 5.68
CA ASP A 88 21.46 -14.08 5.91
C ASP A 88 22.79 -14.80 5.99
N LYS A 89 23.73 -14.45 5.13
CA LYS A 89 25.05 -15.07 5.12
C LYS A 89 25.83 -14.81 6.41
N GLN A 90 25.69 -13.63 7.00
CA GLN A 90 26.36 -13.27 8.26
C GLN A 90 25.69 -13.95 9.47
N HIS A 91 24.38 -14.14 9.45
CA HIS A 91 23.61 -14.78 10.52
C HIS A 91 23.36 -16.29 10.29
N ASN A 92 23.79 -16.83 9.16
CA ASN A 92 23.53 -18.22 8.77
C ASN A 92 22.04 -18.56 8.76
N THR A 93 21.22 -17.65 8.20
CA THR A 93 19.76 -17.78 8.08
C THR A 93 19.35 -17.92 6.61
N ASN A 94 18.07 -18.21 6.35
CA ASN A 94 17.52 -18.38 4.99
C ASN A 94 16.27 -17.47 4.78
N VAL A 95 16.31 -16.25 5.28
CA VAL A 95 15.19 -15.32 5.19
C VAL A 95 14.97 -14.84 3.74
N ALA A 96 16.07 -14.64 2.99
CA ALA A 96 15.99 -14.20 1.58
C ALA A 96 15.27 -15.23 0.69
N MET A 97 15.53 -16.52 0.89
CA MET A 97 14.83 -17.57 0.15
C MET A 97 13.33 -17.57 0.48
N LYS A 98 12.97 -17.44 1.75
CA LYS A 98 11.57 -17.27 2.17
C LYS A 98 10.94 -16.01 1.57
N GLN A 99 11.69 -14.90 1.50
CA GLN A 99 11.25 -13.67 0.87
C GLN A 99 10.94 -13.86 -0.62
N LEU A 100 11.81 -14.55 -1.37
CA LEU A 100 11.57 -14.88 -2.78
C LEU A 100 10.30 -15.73 -2.98
N ILE A 101 10.05 -16.69 -2.10
CA ILE A 101 8.82 -17.49 -2.11
C ILE A 101 7.61 -16.57 -1.91
N TRP A 102 7.66 -15.64 -0.94
CA TRP A 102 6.58 -14.68 -0.72
C TRP A 102 6.39 -13.71 -1.88
N VAL A 103 7.46 -13.34 -2.59
CA VAL A 103 7.38 -12.55 -3.85
C VAL A 103 6.60 -13.34 -4.91
N CYS A 104 6.90 -14.64 -5.08
CA CYS A 104 6.15 -15.49 -6.02
C CYS A 104 4.66 -15.55 -5.65
N VAL A 105 4.35 -15.77 -4.36
CA VAL A 105 2.95 -15.77 -3.87
C VAL A 105 2.28 -14.43 -4.14
N ALA A 106 2.94 -13.31 -3.84
CA ALA A 106 2.42 -11.97 -4.04
C ALA A 106 2.16 -11.68 -5.53
N LEU A 107 3.05 -12.10 -6.43
CA LEU A 107 2.88 -11.96 -7.88
C LEU A 107 1.71 -12.80 -8.39
N VAL A 108 1.60 -14.06 -7.97
CA VAL A 108 0.49 -14.94 -8.35
C VAL A 108 -0.84 -14.35 -7.89
N LEU A 109 -0.94 -13.89 -6.63
CA LEU A 109 -2.14 -13.23 -6.12
C LEU A 109 -2.45 -11.94 -6.87
N SER A 110 -1.44 -11.15 -7.24
CA SER A 110 -1.62 -9.93 -8.04
C SER A 110 -2.11 -10.25 -9.46
N ILE A 111 -1.60 -11.32 -10.09
CA ILE A 111 -2.07 -11.79 -11.39
C ILE A 111 -3.54 -12.18 -11.32
N ILE A 112 -3.90 -13.03 -10.34
CA ILE A 112 -5.30 -13.45 -10.13
C ILE A 112 -6.19 -12.23 -9.88
N PHE A 113 -5.75 -11.32 -9.01
CA PHE A 113 -6.50 -10.11 -8.68
C PHE A 113 -6.76 -9.23 -9.91
N VAL A 114 -5.75 -8.97 -10.73
CA VAL A 114 -5.87 -8.17 -11.97
C VAL A 114 -6.77 -8.86 -13.00
N MET A 115 -6.74 -10.21 -13.07
CA MET A 115 -7.59 -10.99 -13.97
C MET A 115 -9.06 -10.98 -13.54
N VAL A 116 -9.33 -11.12 -12.25
CA VAL A 116 -10.69 -11.23 -11.69
C VAL A 116 -11.34 -9.85 -11.53
N LEU A 117 -10.57 -8.84 -11.11
CA LEU A 117 -11.10 -7.50 -10.89
C LEU A 117 -11.16 -6.73 -12.22
N GLU A 118 -12.26 -6.88 -12.94
CA GLU A 118 -12.49 -6.13 -14.19
C GLU A 118 -12.72 -4.65 -13.92
N ASP A 119 -13.58 -4.33 -12.94
CA ASP A 119 -13.88 -2.96 -12.48
C ASP A 119 -13.68 -2.83 -10.97
N TYR A 120 -12.81 -1.90 -10.56
CA TYR A 120 -12.55 -1.59 -9.14
C TYR A 120 -13.79 -1.09 -8.40
N ARG A 121 -14.81 -0.56 -9.10
CA ARG A 121 -16.05 -0.04 -8.50
C ARG A 121 -16.84 -1.10 -7.75
N ILE A 122 -16.63 -2.38 -8.07
CA ILE A 122 -17.25 -3.49 -7.34
C ILE A 122 -16.87 -3.47 -5.86
N LEU A 123 -15.65 -2.97 -5.52
CA LEU A 123 -15.19 -2.87 -4.13
C LEU A 123 -16.07 -1.93 -3.29
N ARG A 124 -16.68 -0.92 -3.91
CA ARG A 124 -17.65 -0.03 -3.24
C ARG A 124 -18.90 -0.78 -2.81
N ARG A 125 -19.39 -1.71 -3.63
CA ARG A 125 -20.60 -2.49 -3.33
C ARG A 125 -20.44 -3.32 -2.05
N PHE A 126 -19.22 -3.75 -1.76
CA PHE A 126 -18.90 -4.57 -0.59
C PHE A 126 -18.28 -3.75 0.57
N SER A 127 -18.57 -2.45 0.65
CA SER A 127 -17.96 -1.55 1.64
C SER A 127 -18.16 -2.00 3.10
N TYR A 128 -19.37 -2.33 3.50
CA TYR A 128 -19.65 -2.80 4.87
C TYR A 128 -19.07 -4.19 5.15
N VAL A 129 -19.04 -5.07 4.16
CA VAL A 129 -18.35 -6.36 4.26
C VAL A 129 -16.86 -6.13 4.47
N SER A 130 -16.26 -5.20 3.73
CA SER A 130 -14.86 -4.82 3.89
C SER A 130 -14.59 -4.23 5.28
N MET A 131 -15.51 -3.44 5.83
CA MET A 131 -15.43 -2.94 7.20
C MET A 131 -15.34 -4.09 8.21
N VAL A 132 -16.27 -5.04 8.13
CA VAL A 132 -16.33 -6.18 9.05
C VAL A 132 -15.06 -7.03 8.92
N ILE A 133 -14.63 -7.36 7.68
CA ILE A 133 -13.39 -8.11 7.43
C ILE A 133 -12.19 -7.35 8.00
N GLY A 134 -12.07 -6.04 7.76
CA GLY A 134 -10.98 -5.22 8.28
C GLY A 134 -10.91 -5.22 9.80
N LEU A 135 -12.04 -5.05 10.49
CA LEU A 135 -12.11 -5.09 11.95
C LEU A 135 -11.81 -6.50 12.52
N VAL A 136 -12.34 -7.55 11.89
CA VAL A 136 -12.05 -8.94 12.29
C VAL A 136 -10.55 -9.24 12.13
N LEU A 137 -9.93 -8.81 11.04
CA LEU A 137 -8.49 -8.97 10.83
C LEU A 137 -7.68 -8.21 11.89
N LEU A 138 -8.08 -6.99 12.28
CA LEU A 138 -7.41 -6.25 13.36
C LEU A 138 -7.57 -6.94 14.73
N LEU A 139 -8.74 -7.48 15.02
CA LEU A 139 -9.01 -8.14 16.30
C LEU A 139 -8.37 -9.53 16.40
N SER A 140 -8.13 -10.19 15.28
CA SER A 140 -7.71 -11.59 15.24
C SER A 140 -6.41 -11.90 16.00
N PRO A 141 -5.36 -11.04 16.06
CA PRO A 141 -4.17 -11.31 16.87
C PRO A 141 -4.43 -11.27 18.39
N MET A 142 -5.55 -10.67 18.82
CA MET A 142 -5.90 -10.62 20.24
C MET A 142 -6.52 -11.93 20.74
N LEU A 143 -6.95 -12.80 19.82
CA LEU A 143 -7.52 -14.10 20.20
C LEU A 143 -6.45 -14.99 20.85
N PRO A 144 -6.73 -15.59 22.04
CA PRO A 144 -5.72 -16.31 22.80
C PRO A 144 -5.19 -17.58 22.11
N ILE A 145 -6.00 -18.19 21.21
CA ILE A 145 -5.66 -19.46 20.55
C ILE A 145 -4.71 -19.26 19.37
N VAL A 146 -4.83 -18.16 18.61
CA VAL A 146 -4.10 -17.95 17.36
C VAL A 146 -3.11 -16.79 17.43
N GLY A 147 -3.30 -15.84 18.36
CA GLY A 147 -2.45 -14.67 18.51
C GLY A 147 -1.08 -15.03 19.09
N LYS A 148 -0.01 -14.49 18.48
CA LYS A 148 1.36 -14.60 18.96
C LYS A 148 1.91 -13.22 19.27
N GLU A 149 2.60 -13.11 20.40
CA GLU A 149 3.36 -11.93 20.78
C GLU A 149 4.81 -12.10 20.34
N ILE A 150 5.31 -11.16 19.55
CA ILE A 150 6.68 -11.13 19.07
C ILE A 150 7.22 -9.71 19.26
N GLY A 151 8.35 -9.57 19.93
CA GLY A 151 8.97 -8.28 20.18
C GLY A 151 8.13 -7.32 21.05
N GLY A 152 7.27 -7.85 21.93
CA GLY A 152 6.40 -7.04 22.80
C GLY A 152 5.14 -6.49 22.11
N ALA A 153 4.89 -6.85 20.84
CA ALA A 153 3.66 -6.50 20.11
C ALA A 153 2.84 -7.75 19.78
N ARG A 154 1.54 -7.67 20.02
CA ARG A 154 0.60 -8.78 19.76
C ARG A 154 -0.17 -8.54 18.47
N ILE A 155 0.56 -8.61 17.35
CA ILE A 155 0.07 -8.29 16.01
C ILE A 155 0.12 -9.47 15.03
N TRP A 156 0.60 -10.62 15.47
CA TRP A 156 0.83 -11.81 14.66
C TRP A 156 -0.18 -12.91 14.94
N ILE A 157 -0.58 -13.60 13.88
CA ILE A 157 -1.30 -14.88 13.98
C ILE A 157 -0.34 -15.99 13.57
N GLY A 158 -0.28 -17.05 14.38
CA GLY A 158 0.57 -18.21 14.13
C GLY A 158 -0.19 -19.37 13.50
N PHE A 159 0.29 -19.86 12.36
CA PHE A 159 -0.16 -21.11 11.74
C PHE A 159 1.05 -22.05 11.62
N GLY A 160 1.20 -22.96 12.58
CA GLY A 160 2.39 -23.80 12.67
C GLY A 160 3.67 -22.99 12.80
N ASN A 161 4.60 -23.15 11.86
CA ASN A 161 5.87 -22.42 11.80
C ASN A 161 5.79 -21.08 11.07
N HIS A 162 4.63 -20.71 10.55
CA HIS A 162 4.44 -19.46 9.82
C HIS A 162 3.67 -18.46 10.66
N THR A 163 4.01 -17.18 10.50
CA THR A 163 3.29 -16.06 11.12
C THR A 163 2.79 -15.13 10.04
N ILE A 164 1.56 -14.66 10.22
CA ILE A 164 0.91 -13.69 9.34
C ILE A 164 0.55 -12.48 10.20
N GLN A 165 0.73 -11.28 9.65
CA GLN A 165 0.31 -10.02 10.27
C GLN A 165 -0.99 -9.55 9.60
N PRO A 166 -2.17 -9.79 10.20
CA PRO A 166 -3.46 -9.46 9.59
C PRO A 166 -3.69 -7.96 9.40
N GLY A 167 -3.05 -7.12 10.23
CA GLY A 167 -3.13 -5.66 10.13
C GLY A 167 -2.71 -5.12 8.77
N GLU A 168 -1.78 -5.78 8.09
CA GLU A 168 -1.34 -5.41 6.74
C GLU A 168 -2.45 -5.57 5.69
N PHE A 169 -3.31 -6.57 5.83
CA PHE A 169 -4.48 -6.75 4.98
C PHE A 169 -5.64 -5.87 5.42
N ALA A 170 -5.81 -5.67 6.73
CA ALA A 170 -6.84 -4.81 7.29
C ALA A 170 -6.77 -3.39 6.72
N LYS A 171 -5.56 -2.85 6.46
CA LYS A 171 -5.39 -1.52 5.84
C LYS A 171 -6.08 -1.41 4.48
N LEU A 172 -6.07 -2.48 3.66
CA LEU A 172 -6.72 -2.48 2.36
C LEU A 172 -8.24 -2.48 2.50
N PHE A 173 -8.78 -3.37 3.35
CA PHE A 173 -10.22 -3.48 3.57
C PHE A 173 -10.80 -2.22 4.21
N LEU A 174 -10.12 -1.62 5.17
CA LEU A 174 -10.56 -0.35 5.77
C LEU A 174 -10.42 0.82 4.80
N ALA A 175 -9.42 0.82 3.90
CA ALA A 175 -9.35 1.80 2.82
C ALA A 175 -10.55 1.69 1.87
N PHE A 176 -11.01 0.47 1.53
CA PHE A 176 -12.21 0.27 0.72
C PHE A 176 -13.46 0.84 1.41
N PHE A 177 -13.63 0.53 2.70
CA PHE A 177 -14.73 1.06 3.49
C PHE A 177 -14.70 2.57 3.60
N PHE A 178 -13.57 3.16 3.99
CA PHE A 178 -13.45 4.61 4.14
C PHE A 178 -13.69 5.35 2.81
N ALA A 179 -13.14 4.84 1.70
CA ALA A 179 -13.35 5.43 0.38
C ALA A 179 -14.82 5.40 -0.03
N ALA A 180 -15.49 4.28 0.16
CA ALA A 180 -16.89 4.11 -0.19
C ALA A 180 -17.79 4.98 0.69
N TYR A 181 -17.61 4.91 2.02
CA TYR A 181 -18.42 5.68 2.96
C TYR A 181 -18.27 7.19 2.75
N LEU A 182 -17.04 7.69 2.61
CA LEU A 182 -16.77 9.10 2.38
C LEU A 182 -17.32 9.57 1.03
N PHE A 183 -17.29 8.72 0.00
CA PHE A 183 -17.90 9.04 -1.28
C PHE A 183 -19.42 9.13 -1.19
N ASP A 184 -20.07 8.18 -0.55
CA ASP A 184 -21.55 8.12 -0.45
C ASP A 184 -22.13 9.24 0.43
N HIS A 185 -21.33 9.75 1.38
CA HIS A 185 -21.78 10.79 2.32
C HIS A 185 -21.10 12.14 2.12
N ARG A 186 -20.32 12.32 1.04
CA ARG A 186 -19.50 13.52 0.82
C ARG A 186 -20.30 14.81 0.87
N ASP A 187 -21.52 14.84 0.28
CA ASP A 187 -22.34 16.04 0.22
C ASP A 187 -22.86 16.44 1.61
N ARG A 188 -23.22 15.45 2.44
CA ARG A 188 -23.62 15.68 3.84
C ARG A 188 -22.43 16.15 4.69
N LEU A 189 -21.25 15.60 4.45
CA LEU A 189 -20.00 15.99 5.13
C LEU A 189 -19.51 17.38 4.67
N ALA A 190 -19.84 17.78 3.44
CA ALA A 190 -19.45 19.06 2.88
C ALA A 190 -20.41 20.22 3.23
N VAL A 191 -21.73 20.00 3.33
CA VAL A 191 -22.74 21.08 3.37
C VAL A 191 -23.27 21.38 4.77
N GLY A 192 -23.20 20.47 5.72
CA GLY A 192 -23.92 20.63 6.98
C GLY A 192 -23.06 20.76 8.21
N GLY A 193 -23.15 21.83 8.98
CA GLY A 193 -22.58 21.84 10.32
C GLY A 193 -22.42 23.22 10.97
N THR A 194 -22.11 23.21 12.26
CA THR A 194 -21.79 24.38 13.06
C THR A 194 -20.37 24.89 12.78
N LYS A 195 -20.21 26.22 12.70
CA LYS A 195 -18.87 26.85 12.69
C LYS A 195 -18.28 26.81 14.10
N ILE A 196 -17.19 26.06 14.29
CA ILE A 196 -16.43 26.08 15.53
C ILE A 196 -15.01 26.52 15.19
N LEU A 197 -14.51 27.60 15.83
CA LEU A 197 -13.17 28.17 15.58
C LEU A 197 -12.85 28.45 14.10
N GLY A 198 -13.84 28.89 13.32
CA GLY A 198 -13.66 29.19 11.90
C GLY A 198 -13.71 27.98 10.96
N VAL A 199 -13.79 26.75 11.48
CA VAL A 199 -13.91 25.51 10.72
C VAL A 199 -15.36 25.03 10.73
N HIS A 200 -15.91 24.72 9.53
CA HIS A 200 -17.23 24.12 9.42
C HIS A 200 -17.12 22.62 9.69
N LEU A 201 -17.60 22.17 10.85
CA LEU A 201 -17.69 20.76 11.20
C LEU A 201 -19.01 20.20 10.65
N PRO A 202 -19.01 19.00 10.01
CA PRO A 202 -20.25 18.34 9.62
C PRO A 202 -21.06 17.93 10.84
N ARG A 203 -22.32 17.58 10.62
CA ARG A 203 -23.20 17.09 11.69
C ARG A 203 -22.61 15.79 12.28
N PHE A 204 -22.56 15.71 13.60
CA PHE A 204 -21.98 14.55 14.29
C PHE A 204 -22.59 13.22 13.83
N LYS A 205 -23.90 13.17 13.57
CA LYS A 205 -24.60 11.96 13.11
C LYS A 205 -24.10 11.43 11.75
N ASP A 206 -23.62 12.32 10.87
CA ASP A 206 -23.12 11.94 9.54
C ASP A 206 -21.67 11.45 9.61
N MET A 207 -20.92 11.85 10.64
CA MET A 207 -19.56 11.39 10.91
C MET A 207 -19.49 10.18 11.84
N ALA A 208 -20.50 9.96 12.68
CA ALA A 208 -20.45 8.96 13.73
C ALA A 208 -20.07 7.55 13.25
N PRO A 209 -20.64 6.99 12.17
CA PRO A 209 -20.31 5.63 11.75
C PRO A 209 -18.84 5.47 11.35
N ILE A 210 -18.30 6.40 10.57
CA ILE A 210 -16.89 6.33 10.15
C ILE A 210 -15.94 6.64 11.32
N ALA A 211 -16.31 7.56 12.20
CA ALA A 211 -15.53 7.89 13.38
C ALA A 211 -15.50 6.71 14.37
N ILE A 212 -16.61 5.99 14.57
CA ILE A 212 -16.67 4.79 15.42
C ILE A 212 -15.73 3.71 14.91
N VAL A 213 -15.79 3.39 13.60
CA VAL A 213 -14.90 2.38 13.01
C VAL A 213 -13.43 2.80 13.12
N TRP A 214 -13.14 4.07 12.89
CA TRP A 214 -11.80 4.61 13.01
C TRP A 214 -11.29 4.55 14.46
N VAL A 215 -12.07 5.03 15.45
CA VAL A 215 -11.71 4.97 16.87
C VAL A 215 -11.55 3.52 17.33
N ALA A 216 -12.46 2.62 16.93
CA ALA A 216 -12.35 1.20 17.26
C ALA A 216 -11.06 0.60 16.72
N SER A 217 -10.70 0.88 15.46
CA SER A 217 -9.43 0.43 14.86
C SER A 217 -8.23 0.97 15.62
N MET A 218 -8.24 2.25 16.00
CA MET A 218 -7.16 2.87 16.77
C MET A 218 -7.02 2.26 18.17
N CYS A 219 -8.15 2.03 18.87
CA CYS A 219 -8.12 1.41 20.19
C CYS A 219 -7.53 -0.01 20.14
N VAL A 220 -7.91 -0.81 19.15
CA VAL A 220 -7.35 -2.16 18.96
C VAL A 220 -5.85 -2.12 18.76
N LEU A 221 -5.36 -1.26 17.87
CA LEU A 221 -3.94 -1.16 17.56
C LEU A 221 -3.11 -0.64 18.75
N VAL A 222 -3.67 0.28 19.55
CA VAL A 222 -3.03 0.76 20.78
C VAL A 222 -2.88 -0.37 21.81
N VAL A 223 -3.92 -1.18 22.00
CA VAL A 223 -3.90 -2.35 22.90
C VAL A 223 -2.91 -3.41 22.39
N GLN A 224 -2.73 -3.54 21.08
CA GLN A 224 -1.75 -4.44 20.45
C GLN A 224 -0.30 -3.93 20.55
N HIS A 225 -0.08 -2.73 21.08
CA HIS A 225 1.20 -2.03 21.12
C HIS A 225 1.79 -1.72 19.72
N ASP A 226 0.92 -1.61 18.71
CA ASP A 226 1.30 -1.27 17.33
C ASP A 226 1.06 0.20 17.03
N LEU A 227 1.96 1.03 17.50
CA LEU A 227 1.88 2.48 17.30
C LEU A 227 2.13 2.89 15.86
N GLY A 228 3.00 2.16 15.14
CA GLY A 228 3.32 2.45 13.75
C GLY A 228 2.09 2.30 12.85
N THR A 229 1.42 1.16 12.94
CA THR A 229 0.19 0.91 12.19
C THR A 229 -0.94 1.84 12.62
N SER A 230 -1.06 2.16 13.94
CA SER A 230 -2.03 3.15 14.43
C SER A 230 -1.86 4.50 13.76
N LEU A 231 -0.62 4.98 13.71
CA LEU A 231 -0.28 6.26 13.09
C LEU A 231 -0.57 6.26 11.58
N MET A 232 -0.28 5.16 10.90
CA MET A 232 -0.58 4.97 9.48
C MET A 232 -2.10 5.01 9.22
N PHE A 233 -2.93 4.33 10.02
CA PHE A 233 -4.39 4.37 9.89
C PHE A 233 -4.95 5.76 10.18
N PHE A 234 -4.39 6.46 11.17
CA PHE A 234 -4.73 7.85 11.44
C PHE A 234 -4.48 8.73 10.21
N ALA A 235 -3.28 8.67 9.65
CA ALA A 235 -2.89 9.46 8.48
C ALA A 235 -3.76 9.14 7.26
N MET A 236 -4.06 7.86 7.02
CA MET A 236 -4.97 7.41 5.96
C MET A 236 -6.36 8.04 6.12
N PHE A 237 -6.94 7.96 7.31
CA PHE A 237 -8.27 8.50 7.58
C PHE A 237 -8.32 10.03 7.36
N VAL A 238 -7.38 10.77 7.94
CA VAL A 238 -7.33 12.25 7.84
C VAL A 238 -7.11 12.69 6.39
N SER A 239 -6.23 12.01 5.65
CA SER A 239 -5.95 12.32 4.25
C SER A 239 -7.18 12.07 3.36
N MET A 240 -7.87 10.94 3.52
CA MET A 240 -9.07 10.61 2.77
C MET A 240 -10.23 11.56 3.10
N LEU A 241 -10.38 11.97 4.37
CA LEU A 241 -11.36 12.95 4.80
C LEU A 241 -11.09 14.32 4.17
N TYR A 242 -9.83 14.73 4.09
CA TYR A 242 -9.42 15.95 3.40
C TYR A 242 -9.73 15.89 1.89
N VAL A 243 -9.36 14.80 1.22
CA VAL A 243 -9.61 14.63 -0.22
C VAL A 243 -11.11 14.59 -0.54
N SER A 244 -11.92 13.97 0.34
CA SER A 244 -13.36 13.88 0.18
C SER A 244 -14.06 15.24 0.31
N THR A 245 -13.63 16.05 1.28
CA THR A 245 -14.34 17.30 1.63
C THR A 245 -13.72 18.55 1.02
N GLY A 246 -12.47 18.49 0.57
CA GLY A 246 -11.69 19.62 0.08
C GLY A 246 -11.34 20.67 1.14
N ARG A 247 -11.61 20.41 2.43
CA ARG A 247 -11.47 21.41 3.51
C ARG A 247 -10.16 21.24 4.26
N LYS A 248 -9.27 22.21 4.17
CA LYS A 248 -7.99 22.25 4.89
C LYS A 248 -8.13 22.18 6.42
N GLY A 249 -9.29 22.58 6.96
CA GLY A 249 -9.59 22.50 8.39
C GLY A 249 -9.48 21.08 8.96
N TRP A 250 -9.74 20.03 8.17
CA TRP A 250 -9.57 18.65 8.59
C TRP A 250 -8.12 18.26 8.84
N LEU A 251 -7.18 18.81 8.06
CA LEU A 251 -5.76 18.61 8.28
C LEU A 251 -5.32 19.27 9.59
N ALA A 252 -5.82 20.48 9.88
CA ALA A 252 -5.51 21.19 11.12
C ALA A 252 -6.08 20.43 12.34
N ILE A 253 -7.35 20.00 12.27
CA ILE A 253 -7.98 19.20 13.34
C ILE A 253 -7.23 17.87 13.53
N GLY A 254 -6.90 17.18 12.43
CA GLY A 254 -6.11 15.96 12.46
C GLY A 254 -4.75 16.19 13.12
N PHE A 255 -4.03 17.24 12.75
CA PHE A 255 -2.73 17.57 13.35
C PHE A 255 -2.84 17.87 14.86
N ILE A 256 -3.83 18.66 15.27
CA ILE A 256 -4.07 18.96 16.69
C ILE A 256 -4.44 17.67 17.46
N ALA A 257 -5.33 16.86 16.92
CA ALA A 257 -5.74 15.58 17.51
C ALA A 257 -4.53 14.62 17.63
N PHE A 258 -3.68 14.59 16.60
CA PHE A 258 -2.42 13.84 16.62
C PHE A 258 -1.48 14.30 17.74
N MET A 259 -1.24 15.60 17.85
CA MET A 259 -0.38 16.15 18.91
C MET A 259 -0.90 15.83 20.30
N ILE A 260 -2.21 16.01 20.53
CA ILE A 260 -2.84 15.65 21.80
C ILE A 260 -2.72 14.13 22.05
N GLY A 261 -3.00 13.31 21.03
CA GLY A 261 -2.86 11.86 21.11
C GLY A 261 -1.44 11.41 21.48
N CYS A 262 -0.42 12.01 20.88
CA CYS A 262 0.99 11.75 21.21
C CYS A 262 1.31 12.10 22.67
N LEU A 263 0.88 13.28 23.15
CA LEU A 263 1.10 13.71 24.54
C LEU A 263 0.43 12.76 25.55
N VAL A 264 -0.79 12.32 25.24
CA VAL A 264 -1.53 11.35 26.06
C VAL A 264 -0.84 9.99 26.02
N ALA A 265 -0.44 9.51 24.83
CA ALA A 265 0.20 8.21 24.65
C ALA A 265 1.54 8.11 25.41
N VAL A 266 2.37 9.15 25.39
CA VAL A 266 3.64 9.20 26.13
C VAL A 266 3.41 9.09 27.64
N LYS A 267 2.32 9.69 28.16
CA LYS A 267 2.01 9.63 29.60
C LYS A 267 1.38 8.31 30.05
N LEU A 268 0.61 7.66 29.17
CA LEU A 268 -0.15 6.46 29.51
C LEU A 268 0.61 5.16 29.22
N PHE A 269 1.48 5.16 28.21
CA PHE A 269 2.09 3.93 27.71
C PHE A 269 3.63 3.98 27.82
N ALA A 270 4.20 3.16 28.70
CA ALA A 270 5.66 3.11 28.92
C ALA A 270 6.46 2.79 27.64
N HIS A 271 5.94 1.91 26.75
CA HIS A 271 6.61 1.59 25.50
C HIS A 271 6.68 2.77 24.53
N VAL A 272 5.71 3.72 24.59
CA VAL A 272 5.75 4.97 23.82
C VAL A 272 6.81 5.90 24.40
N GLN A 273 6.82 6.04 25.73
CA GLN A 273 7.82 6.83 26.42
C GLN A 273 9.24 6.35 26.10
N TYR A 274 9.48 5.03 26.12
CA TYR A 274 10.80 4.48 25.79
C TYR A 274 11.25 4.81 24.36
N ARG A 275 10.33 4.83 23.39
CA ARG A 275 10.65 5.25 22.01
C ARG A 275 10.97 6.75 21.91
N VAL A 276 10.27 7.57 22.68
CA VAL A 276 10.54 9.03 22.74
C VAL A 276 11.86 9.30 23.44
N ASP A 277 12.17 8.61 24.55
CA ASP A 277 13.45 8.71 25.23
C ASP A 277 14.61 8.33 24.29
N ALA A 278 14.49 7.20 23.59
CA ALA A 278 15.48 6.72 22.64
C ALA A 278 15.66 7.66 21.43
N TRP A 279 14.61 8.41 21.06
CA TRP A 279 14.69 9.42 20.02
C TRP A 279 15.36 10.71 20.47
N LEU A 280 15.03 11.20 21.69
CA LEU A 280 15.57 12.45 22.22
C LEU A 280 17.03 12.34 22.68
N ASN A 281 17.36 11.22 23.34
CA ASN A 281 18.68 11.01 23.94
C ASN A 281 19.26 9.63 23.55
N PRO A 282 19.53 9.37 22.25
CA PRO A 282 19.93 8.04 21.77
C PRO A 282 21.29 7.57 22.30
N TYR A 283 22.16 8.49 22.69
CA TYR A 283 23.53 8.21 23.16
C TYR A 283 23.68 8.12 24.68
N ASP A 284 22.59 8.32 25.44
CA ASP A 284 22.61 8.14 26.89
C ASP A 284 22.87 6.65 27.22
N PRO A 285 23.90 6.33 28.04
CA PRO A 285 24.28 4.96 28.38
C PRO A 285 23.13 4.13 29.00
N VAL A 286 22.26 4.78 29.78
CA VAL A 286 21.13 4.12 30.45
C VAL A 286 20.06 3.79 29.42
N ILE A 287 19.78 4.70 28.49
CA ILE A 287 18.80 4.49 27.40
C ILE A 287 19.35 3.52 26.37
N TYR A 288 20.65 3.63 26.04
CA TYR A 288 21.31 2.72 25.08
C TYR A 288 21.20 1.27 25.50
N ASN A 289 21.49 0.95 26.76
CA ASN A 289 21.50 -0.41 27.30
C ASN A 289 20.13 -0.89 27.81
N ARG A 290 19.08 -0.06 27.72
CA ARG A 290 17.74 -0.43 28.18
C ARG A 290 17.20 -1.61 27.36
N PHE A 291 16.63 -2.61 28.02
CA PHE A 291 15.91 -3.71 27.37
C PHE A 291 14.57 -3.98 28.11
N PRO A 292 13.44 -4.00 27.41
CA PRO A 292 13.19 -3.61 26.01
C PRO A 292 13.16 -2.09 25.80
N GLY A 293 13.24 -1.65 24.55
CA GLY A 293 12.99 -0.26 24.14
C GLY A 293 14.19 0.69 24.24
N GLY A 294 15.42 0.14 24.26
CA GLY A 294 16.64 0.93 24.22
C GLY A 294 16.98 1.48 22.83
N SER A 295 17.95 2.41 22.80
CA SER A 295 18.38 3.08 21.56
C SER A 295 19.51 2.36 20.82
N ALA A 296 20.05 1.26 21.33
CA ALA A 296 21.17 0.54 20.70
C ALA A 296 20.94 0.22 19.22
N GLN A 297 19.72 -0.23 18.86
CA GLN A 297 19.34 -0.50 17.48
C GLN A 297 19.40 0.73 16.58
N ILE A 298 18.93 1.87 17.08
CA ILE A 298 18.92 3.14 16.34
C ILE A 298 20.35 3.63 16.14
N VAL A 299 21.15 3.60 17.19
CA VAL A 299 22.54 4.09 17.17
C VAL A 299 23.41 3.23 16.24
N THR A 300 23.27 1.90 16.28
CA THR A 300 23.99 1.01 15.35
C THR A 300 23.56 1.24 13.90
N GLY A 301 22.26 1.47 13.63
CA GLY A 301 21.78 1.85 12.30
C GLY A 301 22.36 3.17 11.81
N LEU A 302 22.46 4.19 12.68
CA LEU A 302 23.09 5.47 12.35
C LEU A 302 24.59 5.33 12.05
N PHE A 303 25.30 4.48 12.80
CA PHE A 303 26.72 4.19 12.51
C PHE A 303 26.87 3.48 11.16
N GLY A 304 25.97 2.55 10.81
CA GLY A 304 25.94 1.95 9.47
C GLY A 304 25.75 3.00 8.37
N LEU A 305 24.77 3.91 8.54
CA LEU A 305 24.57 5.03 7.61
C LEU A 305 25.81 5.94 7.49
N ALA A 306 26.46 6.25 8.61
CA ALA A 306 27.68 7.08 8.63
C ALA A 306 28.84 6.36 7.96
N ALA A 307 29.03 5.05 8.17
CA ALA A 307 30.04 4.23 7.52
C ALA A 307 29.88 4.19 6.01
N GLY A 308 28.62 4.17 5.51
CA GLY A 308 28.32 4.17 4.07
C GLY A 308 28.69 5.48 3.37
N GLY A 309 28.65 6.62 4.03
CA GLY A 309 28.97 7.91 3.43
C GLY A 309 28.16 8.21 2.17
N ILE A 310 28.81 8.79 1.14
CA ILE A 310 28.14 9.15 -0.11
C ILE A 310 28.01 7.95 -1.05
N THR A 311 29.05 7.18 -1.24
CA THR A 311 29.14 6.11 -2.28
C THR A 311 28.89 4.71 -1.76
N GLY A 312 28.80 4.55 -0.44
CA GLY A 312 28.70 3.25 0.22
C GLY A 312 30.04 2.57 0.45
N THR A 313 30.06 1.60 1.36
CA THR A 313 31.22 0.71 1.57
C THR A 313 31.42 -0.25 0.40
N GLY A 314 30.40 -0.42 -0.44
CA GLY A 314 30.35 -1.38 -1.55
C GLY A 314 29.50 -2.60 -1.21
N LEU A 315 28.75 -3.07 -2.19
CA LEU A 315 27.86 -4.23 -2.03
C LEU A 315 28.64 -5.49 -1.58
N GLY A 316 28.26 -6.04 -0.44
CA GLY A 316 28.92 -7.16 0.19
C GLY A 316 30.15 -6.82 1.05
N GLN A 317 30.48 -5.54 1.26
CA GLN A 317 31.66 -5.11 2.04
C GLN A 317 31.31 -4.45 3.39
N GLY A 318 30.06 -4.08 3.60
CA GLY A 318 29.59 -3.57 4.87
C GLY A 318 29.38 -4.65 5.92
N HIS A 319 28.93 -4.24 7.10
CA HIS A 319 28.59 -5.10 8.23
C HIS A 319 27.15 -4.86 8.73
N PRO A 320 26.12 -4.86 7.83
CA PRO A 320 24.75 -4.51 8.20
C PRO A 320 24.16 -5.42 9.28
N SER A 321 24.70 -6.63 9.47
CA SER A 321 24.29 -7.56 10.54
C SER A 321 24.55 -7.07 11.96
N LEU A 322 25.41 -6.05 12.14
CA LEU A 322 25.64 -5.42 13.44
C LEU A 322 24.39 -4.66 13.93
N THR A 323 23.53 -4.23 13.00
CA THR A 323 22.27 -3.57 13.35
C THR A 323 21.18 -4.61 13.59
N PRO A 324 20.56 -4.66 14.78
CA PRO A 324 19.42 -5.54 15.04
C PRO A 324 18.28 -5.26 14.02
N LEU A 325 17.60 -6.31 13.56
CA LEU A 325 16.52 -6.23 12.56
C LEU A 325 16.92 -5.53 11.25
N ALA A 326 18.18 -5.62 10.85
CA ALA A 326 18.74 -5.05 9.63
C ALA A 326 18.02 -5.51 8.34
N ASN A 327 17.41 -6.71 8.36
CA ASN A 327 16.67 -7.29 7.26
C ASN A 327 15.18 -6.86 7.20
N SER A 328 14.65 -6.22 8.25
CA SER A 328 13.26 -5.78 8.34
C SER A 328 13.17 -4.27 8.56
N ASP A 329 13.02 -3.82 9.79
CA ASP A 329 12.76 -2.41 10.14
C ASP A 329 13.94 -1.48 9.78
N PHE A 330 15.17 -2.00 9.78
CA PHE A 330 16.40 -1.26 9.47
C PHE A 330 16.99 -1.56 8.10
N ILE A 331 16.21 -2.18 7.18
CA ILE A 331 16.69 -2.47 5.82
C ILE A 331 17.19 -1.22 5.08
N TYR A 332 16.62 -0.06 5.34
CA TYR A 332 17.05 1.21 4.77
C TYR A 332 18.44 1.61 5.26
N ALA A 333 18.78 1.37 6.54
CA ALA A 333 20.13 1.60 7.07
C ALA A 333 21.14 0.64 6.42
N SER A 334 20.77 -0.64 6.24
CA SER A 334 21.61 -1.64 5.56
C SER A 334 21.94 -1.26 4.13
N VAL A 335 20.95 -0.75 3.38
CA VAL A 335 21.16 -0.19 2.05
C VAL A 335 22.09 1.03 2.09
N GLY A 336 21.90 1.90 3.09
CA GLY A 336 22.74 3.10 3.27
C GLY A 336 24.19 2.77 3.58
N GLU A 337 24.46 1.73 4.35
CA GLU A 337 25.82 1.29 4.63
C GLU A 337 26.56 0.80 3.39
N GLU A 338 25.93 -0.08 2.60
CA GLU A 338 26.60 -0.71 1.46
C GLU A 338 26.53 0.13 0.17
N LEU A 339 25.43 0.86 -0.09
CA LEU A 339 25.23 1.66 -1.29
C LEU A 339 25.35 3.17 -1.06
N GLY A 340 25.53 3.60 0.18
CA GLY A 340 25.69 5.00 0.58
C GLY A 340 24.45 5.86 0.36
N LEU A 341 24.64 7.18 0.49
CA LEU A 341 23.58 8.15 0.25
C LEU A 341 23.01 8.07 -1.18
N THR A 342 23.85 7.72 -2.17
CA THR A 342 23.42 7.54 -3.55
C THR A 342 22.41 6.41 -3.69
N GLY A 343 22.63 5.26 -3.03
CA GLY A 343 21.69 4.14 -2.99
C GLY A 343 20.39 4.50 -2.29
N LEU A 344 20.48 5.19 -1.16
CA LEU A 344 19.32 5.68 -0.43
C LEU A 344 18.46 6.63 -1.25
N PHE A 345 19.11 7.55 -1.99
CA PHE A 345 18.41 8.48 -2.87
C PHE A 345 17.70 7.76 -4.02
N ILE A 346 18.34 6.76 -4.64
CA ILE A 346 17.70 5.93 -5.67
C ILE A 346 16.45 5.22 -5.12
N VAL A 347 16.56 4.62 -3.93
CA VAL A 347 15.42 3.96 -3.28
C VAL A 347 14.27 4.94 -3.06
N LEU A 348 14.54 6.12 -2.50
CA LEU A 348 13.52 7.15 -2.30
C LEU A 348 12.91 7.62 -3.62
N MET A 349 13.70 7.79 -4.67
CA MET A 349 13.21 8.17 -6.00
C MET A 349 12.27 7.10 -6.58
N LEU A 350 12.55 5.82 -6.39
CA LEU A 350 11.64 4.74 -6.82
C LEU A 350 10.29 4.82 -6.10
N TYR A 351 10.28 5.05 -4.78
CA TYR A 351 9.03 5.27 -4.04
C TYR A 351 8.31 6.54 -4.52
N MET A 352 9.03 7.65 -4.73
CA MET A 352 8.45 8.89 -5.23
C MET A 352 7.79 8.71 -6.60
N ILE A 353 8.37 7.90 -7.50
CA ILE A 353 7.78 7.59 -8.81
C ILE A 353 6.48 6.79 -8.63
N ILE A 354 6.43 5.81 -7.74
CA ILE A 354 5.20 5.05 -7.45
C ILE A 354 4.12 5.97 -6.87
N ILE A 355 4.48 6.78 -5.86
CA ILE A 355 3.59 7.72 -5.20
C ILE A 355 3.05 8.76 -6.19
N ALA A 356 3.92 9.36 -7.01
CA ALA A 356 3.53 10.33 -8.02
C ALA A 356 2.61 9.71 -9.08
N SER A 357 2.92 8.50 -9.56
CA SER A 357 2.06 7.77 -10.51
C SER A 357 0.68 7.47 -9.94
N GLY A 358 0.60 7.05 -8.68
CA GLY A 358 -0.67 6.80 -8.00
C GLY A 358 -1.46 8.09 -7.76
N MET A 359 -0.78 9.20 -7.40
CA MET A 359 -1.42 10.50 -7.20
C MET A 359 -1.94 11.09 -8.51
N ILE A 360 -1.18 10.97 -9.61
CA ILE A 360 -1.62 11.35 -10.96
C ILE A 360 -2.88 10.52 -11.34
N THR A 361 -2.89 9.24 -11.00
CA THR A 361 -4.06 8.37 -11.20
C THR A 361 -5.27 8.89 -10.43
N ALA A 362 -5.10 9.23 -9.13
CA ALA A 362 -6.16 9.79 -8.30
C ALA A 362 -6.70 11.14 -8.82
N MET A 363 -5.84 11.96 -9.44
CA MET A 363 -6.27 13.23 -10.04
C MET A 363 -6.99 13.05 -11.38
N LYS A 364 -6.59 12.07 -12.20
CA LYS A 364 -7.17 11.81 -13.52
C LYS A 364 -8.50 11.09 -13.47
N ILE A 365 -8.70 10.21 -12.48
CA ILE A 365 -9.92 9.41 -12.40
C ILE A 365 -11.14 10.31 -12.14
N LYS A 366 -12.19 10.16 -12.95
CA LYS A 366 -13.43 10.94 -12.83
C LYS A 366 -14.34 10.46 -11.71
N ASP A 367 -14.30 9.15 -11.42
CA ASP A 367 -15.09 8.55 -10.36
C ASP A 367 -14.57 8.94 -8.98
N GLY A 368 -15.45 9.46 -8.13
CA GLY A 368 -15.09 9.94 -6.79
C GLY A 368 -14.65 8.83 -5.84
N PHE A 369 -15.22 7.62 -5.95
CA PHE A 369 -14.77 6.46 -5.16
C PHE A 369 -13.33 6.06 -5.54
N GLY A 370 -13.06 5.95 -6.85
CA GLY A 370 -11.71 5.65 -7.36
C GLY A 370 -10.69 6.71 -6.95
N LYS A 371 -11.07 8.00 -6.96
CA LYS A 371 -10.23 9.10 -6.49
C LYS A 371 -9.85 8.92 -5.02
N LEU A 372 -10.82 8.68 -4.15
CA LEU A 372 -10.61 8.50 -2.71
C LEU A 372 -9.78 7.26 -2.43
N LEU A 373 -10.10 6.14 -3.09
CA LEU A 373 -9.38 4.89 -2.89
C LEU A 373 -7.91 5.01 -3.33
N ALA A 374 -7.65 5.53 -4.54
CA ALA A 374 -6.29 5.70 -5.04
C ALA A 374 -5.48 6.66 -4.16
N SER A 375 -6.06 7.83 -3.80
CA SER A 375 -5.38 8.79 -2.93
C SER A 375 -5.11 8.22 -1.54
N GLY A 376 -6.06 7.51 -0.92
CA GLY A 376 -5.90 6.90 0.39
C GLY A 376 -4.79 5.85 0.42
N LEU A 377 -4.76 4.94 -0.56
CA LEU A 377 -3.72 3.92 -0.68
C LEU A 377 -2.33 4.50 -0.91
N VAL A 378 -2.23 5.51 -1.79
CA VAL A 378 -0.96 6.21 -2.06
C VAL A 378 -0.46 6.98 -0.84
N PHE A 379 -1.35 7.67 -0.14
CA PHE A 379 -1.00 8.36 1.11
C PHE A 379 -0.53 7.39 2.18
N THR A 380 -1.19 6.24 2.32
CA THR A 380 -0.79 5.21 3.27
C THR A 380 0.63 4.72 2.99
N MET A 381 0.96 4.44 1.72
CA MET A 381 2.30 4.03 1.32
C MET A 381 3.33 5.15 1.54
N ALA A 382 3.01 6.38 1.14
CA ALA A 382 3.89 7.54 1.32
C ALA A 382 4.19 7.78 2.79
N PHE A 383 3.18 7.70 3.64
CA PHE A 383 3.31 7.87 5.07
C PHE A 383 4.12 6.74 5.71
N GLN A 384 3.92 5.49 5.27
CA GLN A 384 4.70 4.34 5.73
C GLN A 384 6.19 4.53 5.40
N VAL A 385 6.53 4.92 4.16
CA VAL A 385 7.91 5.21 3.76
C VAL A 385 8.50 6.34 4.59
N PHE A 386 7.76 7.45 4.77
CA PHE A 386 8.19 8.59 5.57
C PHE A 386 8.48 8.20 7.02
N THR A 387 7.61 7.41 7.64
CA THR A 387 7.77 7.00 9.05
C THR A 387 8.92 6.02 9.23
N VAL A 388 9.17 5.11 8.29
CA VAL A 388 10.32 4.20 8.35
C VAL A 388 11.62 4.98 8.22
N VAL A 389 11.75 5.78 7.18
CA VAL A 389 12.97 6.58 6.94
C VAL A 389 13.19 7.59 8.06
N GLY A 390 12.14 8.32 8.45
CA GLY A 390 12.20 9.30 9.54
C GLY A 390 12.56 8.69 10.90
N GLY A 391 12.10 7.47 11.18
CA GLY A 391 12.45 6.75 12.41
C GLY A 391 13.91 6.30 12.45
N ILE A 392 14.42 5.78 11.32
CA ILE A 392 15.83 5.35 11.20
C ILE A 392 16.79 6.53 11.25
N THR A 393 16.41 7.68 10.67
CA THR A 393 17.24 8.90 10.62
C THR A 393 17.03 9.85 11.83
N LEU A 394 16.29 9.42 12.85
CA LEU A 394 15.95 10.23 14.04
C LEU A 394 15.20 11.55 13.74
N VAL A 395 14.52 11.67 12.62
CA VAL A 395 13.62 12.80 12.34
C VAL A 395 12.35 12.68 13.20
N ILE A 396 11.88 11.47 13.42
CA ILE A 396 10.74 11.12 14.30
C ILE A 396 11.10 9.90 15.16
N PRO A 397 10.34 9.61 16.24
CA PRO A 397 10.53 8.38 17.00
C PRO A 397 10.35 7.13 16.13
N LEU A 398 11.14 6.08 16.38
CA LEU A 398 11.06 4.81 15.64
C LEU A 398 9.68 4.16 15.82
N THR A 399 9.05 3.80 14.70
CA THR A 399 7.68 3.24 14.69
C THR A 399 7.63 1.72 14.62
N GLY A 400 8.67 1.06 14.11
CA GLY A 400 8.70 -0.40 13.89
C GLY A 400 7.89 -0.85 12.66
N LEU A 401 7.56 0.06 11.73
CA LEU A 401 6.97 -0.29 10.44
C LEU A 401 8.04 -0.82 9.49
N THR A 402 7.64 -1.77 8.66
CA THR A 402 8.51 -2.34 7.62
C THR A 402 8.49 -1.50 6.36
N MET A 403 9.64 -1.42 5.65
CA MET A 403 9.75 -0.74 4.36
C MET A 403 8.98 -1.53 3.28
N PRO A 404 7.96 -0.93 2.60
CA PRO A 404 7.17 -1.65 1.59
C PRO A 404 8.06 -2.24 0.49
N TYR A 405 7.76 -3.45 0.01
CA TYR A 405 8.48 -4.20 -1.04
C TYR A 405 9.90 -4.64 -0.69
N MET A 406 10.62 -3.95 0.20
CA MET A 406 12.04 -4.18 0.48
C MET A 406 12.28 -5.03 1.72
N ALA A 407 11.59 -4.71 2.82
CA ALA A 407 11.81 -5.38 4.10
C ALA A 407 11.38 -6.84 4.10
N ALA A 408 12.05 -7.66 4.90
CA ALA A 408 11.64 -9.03 5.17
C ALA A 408 10.29 -9.03 5.89
N GLY A 409 9.27 -9.64 5.26
CA GLY A 409 7.92 -9.71 5.81
C GLY A 409 6.90 -10.14 4.77
N GLY A 410 6.53 -11.42 4.78
CA GLY A 410 5.63 -12.00 3.77
C GLY A 410 4.26 -11.31 3.72
N SER A 411 3.65 -11.03 4.86
CA SER A 411 2.32 -10.38 4.94
C SER A 411 2.34 -8.97 4.38
N SER A 412 3.33 -8.17 4.80
CA SER A 412 3.51 -6.79 4.32
C SER A 412 3.79 -6.77 2.82
N LEU A 413 4.63 -7.70 2.33
CA LEU A 413 4.93 -7.83 0.93
C LEU A 413 3.67 -8.10 0.10
N VAL A 414 2.91 -9.16 0.45
CA VAL A 414 1.67 -9.53 -0.27
C VAL A 414 0.65 -8.38 -0.24
N ALA A 415 0.43 -7.75 0.91
CA ALA A 415 -0.50 -6.64 1.04
C ALA A 415 -0.10 -5.43 0.17
N ASN A 416 1.19 -5.09 0.12
CA ASN A 416 1.68 -4.00 -0.71
C ASN A 416 1.65 -4.33 -2.22
N TYR A 417 1.86 -5.59 -2.63
CA TYR A 417 1.65 -6.01 -4.01
C TYR A 417 0.18 -5.92 -4.44
N LEU A 418 -0.76 -6.32 -3.56
CA LEU A 418 -2.19 -6.14 -3.79
C LEU A 418 -2.57 -4.65 -3.86
N LEU A 419 -1.99 -3.80 -3.00
CA LEU A 419 -2.14 -2.35 -3.07
C LEU A 419 -1.73 -1.83 -4.45
N ALA A 420 -0.58 -2.25 -4.96
CA ALA A 420 -0.10 -1.87 -6.28
C ALA A 420 -1.02 -2.39 -7.40
N ALA A 421 -1.52 -3.62 -7.28
CA ALA A 421 -2.48 -4.19 -8.24
C ALA A 421 -3.77 -3.37 -8.30
N ILE A 422 -4.30 -2.92 -7.16
CA ILE A 422 -5.46 -2.02 -7.09
C ILE A 422 -5.15 -0.69 -7.80
N LEU A 423 -4.02 -0.06 -7.51
CA LEU A 423 -3.60 1.18 -8.18
C LEU A 423 -3.44 1.00 -9.69
N ILE A 424 -2.91 -0.13 -10.15
CA ILE A 424 -2.78 -0.48 -11.56
C ILE A 424 -4.17 -0.58 -12.22
N VAL A 425 -5.14 -1.24 -11.57
CA VAL A 425 -6.50 -1.36 -12.09
C VAL A 425 -7.19 0.01 -12.17
N ILE A 426 -7.07 0.85 -11.12
CA ILE A 426 -7.62 2.21 -11.13
C ILE A 426 -6.94 3.06 -12.21
N SER A 427 -5.61 2.95 -12.37
CA SER A 427 -4.87 3.70 -13.38
C SER A 427 -5.27 3.34 -14.81
N ASN A 428 -5.65 2.09 -15.05
CA ASN A 428 -6.19 1.67 -16.34
C ASN A 428 -7.51 2.39 -16.66
N ALA A 429 -8.41 2.50 -15.68
CA ALA A 429 -9.65 3.24 -15.84
C ALA A 429 -9.42 4.74 -16.01
N ALA A 430 -8.47 5.31 -15.26
CA ALA A 430 -8.11 6.73 -15.31
C ALA A 430 -7.51 7.17 -16.66
N ASN A 431 -6.79 6.28 -17.34
CA ASN A 431 -6.11 6.59 -18.60
C ASN A 431 -6.85 6.03 -19.85
N LYS A 432 -7.97 5.32 -19.64
CA LYS A 432 -8.76 4.80 -20.77
C LYS A 432 -9.32 5.99 -21.58
N PRO A 433 -9.08 6.04 -22.91
CA PRO A 433 -9.66 7.07 -23.76
C PRO A 433 -11.18 7.05 -23.65
N GLU A 434 -11.79 8.22 -23.57
CA GLU A 434 -13.25 8.33 -23.73
C GLU A 434 -13.60 7.95 -25.17
N ALA A 435 -14.71 7.21 -25.30
CA ALA A 435 -15.29 7.05 -26.62
C ALA A 435 -15.62 8.45 -27.15
N VAL A 436 -14.98 8.85 -28.23
CA VAL A 436 -15.34 10.07 -28.92
C VAL A 436 -16.72 9.80 -29.48
N VAL A 437 -17.74 10.36 -28.85
CA VAL A 437 -19.08 10.40 -29.41
C VAL A 437 -18.98 11.38 -30.58
N THR A 438 -18.72 10.85 -31.76
CA THR A 438 -18.83 11.66 -32.98
C THR A 438 -20.30 12.04 -33.15
N SER A 439 -20.56 13.21 -33.75
CA SER A 439 -21.94 13.64 -34.08
C SER A 439 -22.76 12.54 -34.76
N ASP A 440 -22.09 11.73 -35.56
CA ASP A 440 -22.68 10.58 -36.26
C ASP A 440 -23.12 9.46 -35.31
N THR A 441 -22.30 9.14 -34.27
CA THR A 441 -22.66 8.13 -33.26
C THR A 441 -23.85 8.58 -32.43
N PHE A 442 -23.93 9.87 -32.08
CA PHE A 442 -25.07 10.45 -31.38
C PHE A 442 -26.34 10.41 -32.25
N GLN A 443 -26.21 10.71 -33.55
CA GLN A 443 -27.33 10.61 -34.49
C GLN A 443 -27.82 9.19 -34.67
N TYR A 444 -26.91 8.20 -34.76
CA TYR A 444 -27.26 6.78 -34.85
C TYR A 444 -27.94 6.26 -33.59
N GLU A 445 -27.45 6.63 -32.38
CA GLU A 445 -28.09 6.25 -31.11
C GLU A 445 -29.45 6.91 -30.94
N ALA A 446 -29.59 8.19 -31.30
CA ALA A 446 -30.87 8.93 -31.29
C ALA A 446 -31.88 8.29 -32.26
N LEU A 447 -31.44 7.95 -33.48
CA LEU A 447 -32.27 7.27 -34.50
C LEU A 447 -32.67 5.84 -34.04
N ALA A 448 -31.78 5.09 -33.40
CA ALA A 448 -32.06 3.79 -32.81
C ALA A 448 -33.11 3.88 -31.70
N ALA A 449 -32.98 4.87 -30.80
CA ALA A 449 -33.93 5.09 -29.71
C ALA A 449 -35.32 5.55 -30.24
N LEU A 450 -35.37 6.34 -31.30
CA LEU A 450 -36.61 6.71 -31.94
C LEU A 450 -37.30 5.51 -32.61
N ARG A 451 -36.56 4.67 -33.32
CA ARG A 451 -37.09 3.45 -33.90
C ARG A 451 -37.63 2.46 -32.85
N GLU A 452 -36.96 2.33 -31.74
CA GLU A 452 -37.40 1.46 -30.64
C GLU A 452 -38.71 1.98 -30.00
N ARG A 453 -38.87 3.30 -29.87
CA ARG A 453 -40.13 3.92 -29.44
C ARG A 453 -41.26 3.71 -30.45
N GLU A 454 -41.02 3.92 -31.73
CA GLU A 454 -42.00 3.67 -32.79
C GLU A 454 -42.45 2.21 -32.85
N LEU A 455 -41.52 1.23 -32.64
CA LEU A 455 -41.86 -0.19 -32.57
C LEU A 455 -42.75 -0.49 -31.36
N LYS A 456 -42.42 0.04 -30.18
CA LYS A 456 -43.25 -0.13 -28.98
C LYS A 456 -44.64 0.52 -29.11
N GLU A 457 -44.74 1.67 -29.76
CA GLU A 457 -46.03 2.31 -30.03
C GLU A 457 -46.87 1.49 -31.04
N ARG A 458 -46.24 0.88 -32.05
CA ARG A 458 -46.94 -0.01 -33.00
C ARG A 458 -47.40 -1.30 -32.34
N GLU A 459 -46.59 -1.86 -31.43
CA GLU A 459 -46.97 -3.04 -30.64
C GLU A 459 -48.16 -2.75 -29.72
N ASN A 460 -48.12 -1.60 -29.01
CA ASN A 460 -49.22 -1.17 -28.16
C ASN A 460 -50.51 -0.89 -28.96
N ASN A 461 -50.42 -0.19 -30.10
CA ASN A 461 -51.57 0.03 -30.95
C ASN A 461 -52.16 -1.24 -31.57
N SER A 462 -51.29 -2.23 -31.88
CA SER A 462 -51.76 -3.51 -32.40
C SER A 462 -52.39 -4.42 -31.32
N SER A 463 -52.00 -4.27 -30.07
CA SER A 463 -52.66 -4.94 -28.94
C SER A 463 -54.00 -4.28 -28.58
N ASN A 464 -54.11 -2.98 -28.61
CA ASN A 464 -55.38 -2.26 -28.40
C ASN A 464 -56.41 -2.53 -29.52
N LEU A 465 -55.99 -2.67 -30.77
CA LEU A 465 -56.87 -3.03 -31.90
C LEU A 465 -57.34 -4.50 -31.83
N LYS A 466 -56.67 -5.36 -31.08
CA LYS A 466 -57.10 -6.74 -30.84
C LYS A 466 -58.08 -6.84 -29.65
N GLU A 467 -58.02 -5.94 -28.70
CA GLU A 467 -58.97 -5.86 -27.60
C GLU A 467 -60.30 -5.25 -28.04
N ASP A 468 -60.30 -4.18 -28.89
CA ASP A 468 -61.52 -3.57 -29.41
C ASP A 468 -62.22 -4.43 -30.53
N GLY A 469 -61.54 -5.38 -31.15
CA GLY A 469 -62.12 -6.27 -32.17
C GLY A 469 -62.83 -7.49 -31.60
N GLY A 470 -62.88 -7.68 -30.28
CA GLY A 470 -63.50 -8.82 -29.60
C GLY A 470 -64.95 -8.64 -29.17
N GLU A 471 -65.50 -7.41 -29.24
CA GLU A 471 -66.87 -7.10 -28.72
C GLU A 471 -67.98 -6.97 -29.78
N PHE A 472 -67.77 -7.36 -31.04
CA PHE A 472 -68.84 -7.40 -32.05
C PHE A 472 -68.99 -8.82 -32.62
N ASN A 473 -69.51 -9.77 -31.81
CA ASN A 473 -70.24 -10.93 -32.25
C ASN A 473 -70.88 -11.65 -31.05
N GLU A 474 -72.08 -11.17 -30.68
CA GLU A 474 -73.21 -11.95 -30.20
C GLU A 474 -74.53 -11.22 -30.47
#